data_bd5e8ffef6b0d7a0cc2dabb41b175e17
#
_entry.id   bd5e8ffef6b0d7a0cc2dabb41b175e17
#
_cell.length_a   1.000
_cell.length_b   1.000
_cell.length_c   1.000
_cell.angle_alpha   90.00
_cell.angle_beta   90.00
_cell.angle_gamma   90.00
#
_symmetry.space_group_name_H-M   'P 1'
#
loop_
_entity.id
_entity.type
_entity.pdbx_description
1 polymer ?
#
loop_
_entity_poly.entity_id
_entity_poly.type
_entity_poly.pdbx_seq_one_letter_code
_entity_poly.pdbx_strand_id
1 'polypeptide(L)'
;MISIIVATDEKGGIGKDNKLMWNIPSDLKRFKEITTKNQIKIDNDIKNIVIMGRKTYKSIGRELPNRANIVLSLKNKCSYNVEDILDYNERFPEEEMFVIGGEEIYKQFLPYADKIYLTKVNGDFGADKFFHFDEDMYELTYRSGIQKDNGYEFEFLEYCVR
;
A
#
# COMPACT_ATOMS: atom_id res chain seq x y z
N MET A 1 -0.19 11.17 -8.50
CA MET A 1 -1.03 9.96 -8.53
C MET A 1 -0.91 9.22 -7.21
N ILE A 2 -2.02 8.85 -6.64
CA ILE A 2 -2.07 8.11 -5.36
C ILE A 2 -2.43 6.65 -5.65
N SER A 3 -1.55 5.74 -5.23
CA SER A 3 -1.73 4.31 -5.37
C SER A 3 -1.76 3.63 -4.00
N ILE A 4 -2.71 2.73 -3.80
CA ILE A 4 -2.77 1.90 -2.61
C ILE A 4 -2.10 0.57 -2.91
N ILE A 5 -1.24 0.10 -2.00
CA ILE A 5 -0.68 -1.25 -2.02
C ILE A 5 -1.16 -1.96 -0.76
N VAL A 6 -1.81 -3.10 -0.94
CA VAL A 6 -2.43 -3.84 0.16
C VAL A 6 -2.44 -5.34 -0.13
N ALA A 7 -2.27 -6.14 0.92
CA ALA A 7 -2.51 -7.58 0.87
C ALA A 7 -3.68 -7.90 1.81
N THR A 8 -4.66 -8.64 1.31
CA THR A 8 -5.86 -9.01 2.08
C THR A 8 -6.10 -10.52 2.02
N ASP A 9 -6.79 -11.04 3.03
CA ASP A 9 -7.39 -12.37 2.93
C ASP A 9 -8.73 -12.32 2.15
N GLU A 10 -9.44 -13.44 2.08
CA GLU A 10 -10.72 -13.54 1.37
C GLU A 10 -11.80 -12.59 1.88
N LYS A 11 -11.73 -12.20 3.14
CA LYS A 11 -12.69 -11.31 3.79
C LYS A 11 -12.25 -9.85 3.84
N GLY A 12 -11.15 -9.52 3.16
CA GLY A 12 -10.57 -8.18 3.19
C GLY A 12 -9.70 -7.93 4.41
N GLY A 13 -9.37 -8.95 5.18
CA GLY A 13 -8.53 -8.83 6.37
C GLY A 13 -7.08 -8.48 6.02
N ILE A 14 -6.50 -7.52 6.73
CA ILE A 14 -5.14 -7.03 6.48
C ILE A 14 -4.19 -7.23 7.66
N GLY A 15 -4.70 -7.53 8.83
CA GLY A 15 -3.86 -7.74 10.01
C GLY A 15 -4.64 -8.19 11.21
N LYS A 16 -3.90 -8.66 12.21
CA LYS A 16 -4.41 -9.06 13.52
C LYS A 16 -3.37 -8.72 14.59
N ASP A 17 -3.81 -8.13 15.68
CA ASP A 17 -2.94 -7.72 16.79
C ASP A 17 -1.74 -6.88 16.32
N ASN A 18 -1.98 -5.96 15.37
CA ASN A 18 -0.98 -5.09 14.74
C ASN A 18 0.14 -5.83 13.99
N LYS A 19 -0.14 -7.06 13.51
CA LYS A 19 0.81 -7.89 12.77
C LYS A 19 0.19 -8.42 11.47
N LEU A 20 1.03 -8.69 10.49
CA LEU A 20 0.64 -9.45 9.31
C LEU A 20 0.30 -10.89 9.70
N MET A 21 -0.70 -11.46 9.04
CA MET A 21 -1.19 -12.81 9.30
C MET A 21 -0.50 -13.89 8.47
N TRP A 22 0.39 -13.49 7.57
CA TRP A 22 1.16 -14.38 6.69
C TRP A 22 2.54 -13.81 6.41
N ASN A 23 3.42 -14.68 5.95
CA ASN A 23 4.73 -14.30 5.44
C ASN A 23 4.90 -14.90 4.05
N ILE A 24 4.80 -14.07 3.01
CA ILE A 24 4.92 -14.48 1.61
C ILE A 24 6.09 -13.71 0.99
N PRO A 25 7.30 -14.33 0.89
CA PRO A 25 8.49 -13.66 0.37
C PRO A 25 8.31 -13.06 -1.04
N SER A 26 7.57 -13.74 -1.92
CA SER A 26 7.32 -13.22 -3.27
C SER A 26 6.44 -11.97 -3.27
N ASP A 27 5.54 -11.82 -2.29
CA ASP A 27 4.74 -10.61 -2.11
C ASP A 27 5.61 -9.44 -1.64
N LEU A 28 6.50 -9.66 -0.70
CA LEU A 28 7.46 -8.65 -0.23
C LEU A 28 8.41 -8.21 -1.35
N LYS A 29 8.84 -9.12 -2.19
CA LYS A 29 9.66 -8.83 -3.36
C LYS A 29 8.89 -7.93 -4.35
N ARG A 30 7.65 -8.28 -4.67
CA ARG A 30 6.79 -7.47 -5.54
C ARG A 30 6.54 -6.08 -4.97
N PHE A 31 6.27 -5.98 -3.68
CA PHE A 31 6.11 -4.71 -2.98
C PHE A 31 7.34 -3.81 -3.17
N LYS A 32 8.53 -4.36 -2.98
CA LYS A 32 9.78 -3.63 -3.20
C LYS A 32 9.93 -3.20 -4.65
N GLU A 33 9.67 -4.07 -5.60
CA GLU A 33 9.77 -3.78 -7.03
C GLU A 33 8.83 -2.64 -7.43
N ILE A 34 7.57 -2.68 -7.00
CA ILE A 34 6.57 -1.64 -7.30
C ILE A 34 6.95 -0.31 -6.67
N THR A 35 7.33 -0.30 -5.40
CA THR A 35 7.60 0.95 -4.67
C THR A 35 8.97 1.56 -4.99
N THR A 36 9.83 0.85 -5.70
CA THR A 36 11.13 1.36 -6.16
C THR A 36 11.22 1.54 -7.66
N LYS A 37 10.15 1.25 -8.41
CA LYS A 37 10.12 1.43 -9.87
C LYS A 37 10.18 2.91 -10.25
N ASN A 38 10.60 3.18 -11.49
CA ASN A 38 10.63 4.53 -12.07
C ASN A 38 11.52 5.54 -11.33
N GLN A 39 12.40 5.09 -10.46
CA GLN A 39 13.40 5.95 -9.84
C GLN A 39 14.44 6.33 -10.90
N ILE A 40 14.59 7.62 -11.16
CA ILE A 40 15.57 8.13 -12.13
C ILE A 40 16.95 8.03 -11.49
N LYS A 41 17.79 7.15 -12.05
CA LYS A 41 19.16 6.91 -11.55
C LYS A 41 20.15 8.06 -11.82
N ILE A 42 19.73 9.12 -12.50
CA ILE A 42 20.59 10.24 -12.90
C ILE A 42 20.99 11.11 -11.71
N ASP A 43 20.09 11.25 -10.74
CA ASP A 43 20.38 11.83 -9.43
C ASP A 43 19.91 10.84 -8.37
N ASN A 44 20.81 10.37 -7.51
CA ASN A 44 20.49 9.45 -6.41
C ASN A 44 19.47 10.00 -5.40
N ASP A 45 18.92 11.21 -5.65
CA ASP A 45 18.05 11.92 -4.75
C ASP A 45 16.55 11.79 -5.09
N ILE A 46 16.19 11.28 -6.28
CA ILE A 46 14.78 11.11 -6.64
C ILE A 46 14.32 9.71 -6.22
N LYS A 47 13.58 9.67 -5.13
CA LYS A 47 13.04 8.43 -4.57
C LYS A 47 11.52 8.45 -4.64
N ASN A 48 10.92 7.26 -4.84
CA ASN A 48 9.49 7.11 -4.69
C ASN A 48 9.06 7.36 -3.24
N ILE A 49 7.86 7.88 -3.08
CA ILE A 49 7.29 8.21 -1.78
C ILE A 49 6.41 7.05 -1.32
N VAL A 50 6.64 6.56 -0.11
CA VAL A 50 5.76 5.61 0.58
C VAL A 50 5.14 6.31 1.79
N ILE A 51 3.83 6.15 1.96
CA ILE A 51 3.01 6.82 2.97
C ILE A 51 2.42 5.77 3.89
N MET A 52 2.59 5.95 5.18
CA MET A 52 2.13 5.01 6.18
C MET A 52 1.69 5.71 7.45
N GLY A 53 0.88 5.02 8.24
CA GLY A 53 0.57 5.44 9.59
C GLY A 53 1.67 5.05 10.57
N ARG A 54 1.62 5.63 11.77
CA ARG A 54 2.62 5.39 12.81
C ARG A 54 2.71 3.93 13.25
N LYS A 55 1.56 3.23 13.37
CA LYS A 55 1.53 1.82 13.78
C LYS A 55 2.20 0.92 12.75
N THR A 56 1.98 1.21 11.48
CA THR A 56 2.63 0.49 10.38
C THR A 56 4.14 0.72 10.41
N TYR A 57 4.59 1.96 10.61
CA TYR A 57 6.01 2.27 10.74
C TYR A 57 6.66 1.51 11.90
N LYS A 58 6.01 1.47 13.06
CA LYS A 58 6.49 0.71 14.22
C LYS A 58 6.55 -0.79 13.94
N SER A 59 5.56 -1.32 13.22
CA SER A 59 5.51 -2.75 12.86
C SER A 59 6.64 -3.13 11.91
N ILE A 60 6.97 -2.28 10.95
CA ILE A 60 8.10 -2.49 10.04
C ILE A 60 9.43 -2.38 10.79
N GLY A 61 9.50 -1.48 11.79
CA GLY A 61 10.64 -1.32 12.69
C GLY A 61 11.78 -0.46 12.15
N ARG A 62 11.73 -0.03 10.90
CA ARG A 62 12.74 0.82 10.27
C ARG A 62 12.17 1.52 9.03
N GLU A 63 12.88 2.52 8.53
CA GLU A 63 12.57 3.09 7.22
C GLU A 63 12.81 2.07 6.11
N LEU A 64 11.94 2.08 5.10
CA LEU A 64 12.11 1.28 3.90
C LEU A 64 13.24 1.87 3.06
N PRO A 65 14.30 1.10 2.76
CA PRO A 65 15.46 1.62 2.03
C PRO A 65 15.10 2.10 0.61
N ASN A 66 15.81 3.13 0.13
CA ASN A 66 15.70 3.67 -1.23
C ASN A 66 14.35 4.29 -1.56
N ARG A 67 13.58 4.65 -0.55
CA ARG A 67 12.27 5.31 -0.68
C ARG A 67 12.17 6.45 0.31
N ALA A 68 11.43 7.49 -0.03
CA ALA A 68 11.10 8.56 0.91
C ALA A 68 9.94 8.08 1.79
N ASN A 69 10.18 7.87 3.08
CA ASN A 69 9.19 7.37 4.03
C ASN A 69 8.46 8.54 4.68
N ILE A 70 7.16 8.64 4.44
CA ILE A 70 6.30 9.64 5.07
C ILE A 70 5.41 8.93 6.07
N VAL A 71 5.57 9.27 7.35
CA VAL A 71 4.77 8.73 8.44
C VAL A 71 3.76 9.79 8.86
N LEU A 72 2.48 9.49 8.67
CA LEU A 72 1.40 10.40 9.05
C LEU A 72 1.03 10.22 10.51
N SER A 73 0.83 11.36 11.19
CA SER A 73 0.32 11.36 12.56
C SER A 73 -0.86 12.32 12.65
N LEU A 74 -1.99 11.80 13.12
CA LEU A 74 -3.19 12.59 13.37
C LEU A 74 -3.08 13.49 14.61
N LYS A 75 -2.09 13.25 15.47
CA LYS A 75 -1.96 13.88 16.79
C LYS A 75 -0.78 14.84 16.91
N ASN A 76 0.17 14.81 15.98
CA ASN A 76 1.37 15.61 16.05
C ASN A 76 1.37 16.71 14.98
N LYS A 77 1.30 17.98 15.42
CA LYS A 77 1.30 19.14 14.53
C LYS A 77 2.61 19.34 13.74
N CYS A 78 3.67 18.66 14.13
CA CYS A 78 4.97 18.72 13.45
C CYS A 78 5.14 17.62 12.38
N SER A 79 4.14 16.76 12.21
CA SER A 79 4.17 15.68 11.21
C SER A 79 3.31 16.05 10.01
N TYR A 80 3.60 15.41 8.87
CA TYR A 80 2.73 15.51 7.71
C TYR A 80 1.34 14.95 8.01
N ASN A 81 0.33 15.53 7.38
CA ASN A 81 -1.06 15.07 7.46
C ASN A 81 -1.59 14.71 6.07
N VAL A 82 -2.81 14.22 5.99
CA VAL A 82 -3.43 13.81 4.73
C VAL A 82 -3.50 14.99 3.74
N GLU A 83 -3.84 16.18 4.22
CA GLU A 83 -3.97 17.38 3.37
C GLU A 83 -2.64 17.77 2.73
N ASP A 84 -1.53 17.62 3.44
CA ASP A 84 -0.20 17.86 2.89
C ASP A 84 0.09 16.95 1.69
N ILE A 85 -0.32 15.68 1.79
CA ILE A 85 -0.16 14.70 0.71
C ILE A 85 -1.05 15.03 -0.48
N LEU A 86 -2.30 15.41 -0.23
CA LEU A 86 -3.23 15.79 -1.29
C LEU A 86 -2.75 17.04 -2.03
N ASP A 87 -2.25 18.05 -1.32
CA ASP A 87 -1.66 19.25 -1.90
C ASP A 87 -0.45 18.93 -2.77
N TYR A 88 0.42 18.05 -2.29
CA TYR A 88 1.57 17.57 -3.07
C TYR A 88 1.12 16.85 -4.35
N ASN A 89 0.11 16.01 -4.26
CA ASN A 89 -0.44 15.29 -5.40
C ASN A 89 -1.01 16.24 -6.47
N GLU A 90 -1.66 17.31 -6.06
CA GLU A 90 -2.16 18.33 -6.99
C GLU A 90 -1.02 19.05 -7.74
N ARG A 91 0.09 19.32 -7.05
CA ARG A 91 1.25 19.97 -7.65
C ARG A 91 2.05 19.06 -8.55
N PHE A 92 2.13 17.78 -8.21
CA PHE A 92 2.94 16.77 -8.91
C PHE A 92 2.10 15.54 -9.26
N PRO A 93 1.07 15.70 -10.13
CA PRO A 93 0.12 14.62 -10.40
C PRO A 93 0.74 13.42 -11.13
N GLU A 94 1.90 13.59 -11.75
CA GLU A 94 2.61 12.53 -12.46
C GLU A 94 3.47 11.66 -11.53
N GLU A 95 3.77 12.13 -10.34
CA GLU A 95 4.51 11.35 -9.35
C GLU A 95 3.58 10.37 -8.66
N GLU A 96 3.98 9.10 -8.62
CA GLU A 96 3.21 8.06 -7.94
C GLU A 96 3.64 7.97 -6.47
N MET A 97 2.68 8.17 -5.57
CA MET A 97 2.85 7.98 -4.14
C MET A 97 2.12 6.72 -3.71
N PHE A 98 2.76 5.91 -2.89
CA PHE A 98 2.25 4.60 -2.47
C PHE A 98 1.79 4.63 -1.02
N VAL A 99 0.50 4.42 -0.80
CA VAL A 99 -0.12 4.30 0.52
C VAL A 99 -0.04 2.84 0.95
N ILE A 100 0.67 2.56 2.03
CA ILE A 100 1.02 1.19 2.43
C ILE A 100 0.39 0.72 3.75
N GLY A 101 -0.47 1.53 4.35
CA GLY A 101 -1.27 1.12 5.49
C GLY A 101 -1.14 2.01 6.72
N GLY A 102 -1.83 1.73 7.76
CA GLY A 102 -2.81 0.64 7.94
C GLY A 102 -4.25 1.02 7.60
N GLU A 103 -5.17 0.37 8.28
CA GLU A 103 -6.60 0.50 8.01
C GLU A 103 -7.09 1.96 7.94
N GLU A 104 -6.75 2.79 8.92
CA GLU A 104 -7.18 4.19 8.96
C GLU A 104 -6.58 5.01 7.82
N ILE A 105 -5.33 4.75 7.48
CA ILE A 105 -4.65 5.45 6.39
C ILE A 105 -5.24 5.03 5.05
N TYR A 106 -5.51 3.76 4.85
CA TYR A 106 -6.21 3.29 3.65
C TYR A 106 -7.59 3.97 3.49
N LYS A 107 -8.37 4.04 4.57
CA LYS A 107 -9.68 4.70 4.54
C LYS A 107 -9.61 6.18 4.14
N GLN A 108 -8.61 6.89 4.64
CA GLN A 108 -8.46 8.31 4.35
C GLN A 108 -8.02 8.59 2.91
N PHE A 109 -7.24 7.71 2.30
CA PHE A 109 -6.76 7.89 0.94
C PHE A 109 -7.60 7.21 -0.13
N LEU A 110 -8.44 6.24 0.22
CA LEU A 110 -9.26 5.51 -0.75
C LEU A 110 -10.10 6.42 -1.66
N PRO A 111 -10.74 7.49 -1.17
CA PRO A 111 -11.49 8.42 -2.04
C PRO A 111 -10.65 9.11 -3.11
N TYR A 112 -9.33 9.13 -2.96
CA TYR A 112 -8.38 9.80 -3.84
C TYR A 112 -7.48 8.83 -4.59
N ALA A 113 -7.66 7.53 -4.40
CA ALA A 113 -6.79 6.52 -4.97
C ALA A 113 -7.08 6.31 -6.46
N ASP A 114 -6.05 6.51 -7.27
CA ASP A 114 -6.10 6.28 -8.70
C ASP A 114 -5.89 4.81 -9.06
N LYS A 115 -5.13 4.10 -8.22
CA LYS A 115 -4.75 2.71 -8.45
C LYS A 115 -4.67 1.92 -7.16
N ILE A 116 -5.03 0.65 -7.24
CA ILE A 116 -4.91 -0.31 -6.13
C ILE A 116 -4.12 -1.52 -6.62
N TYR A 117 -2.98 -1.77 -5.97
CA TYR A 117 -2.22 -3.01 -6.11
C TYR A 117 -2.65 -3.93 -4.98
N LEU A 118 -3.36 -4.99 -5.31
CA LEU A 118 -3.94 -5.92 -4.33
C LEU A 118 -3.26 -7.29 -4.44
N THR A 119 -2.80 -7.81 -3.31
CA THR A 119 -2.48 -9.24 -3.17
C THR A 119 -3.60 -9.89 -2.40
N LYS A 120 -4.33 -10.79 -3.05
CA LYS A 120 -5.46 -11.49 -2.43
C LYS A 120 -5.03 -12.89 -2.02
N VAL A 121 -4.95 -13.12 -0.71
CA VAL A 121 -4.52 -14.40 -0.12
C VAL A 121 -5.74 -15.25 0.15
N ASN A 122 -5.71 -16.51 -0.30
CA ASN A 122 -6.79 -17.46 -0.05
C ASN A 122 -6.84 -17.83 1.44
N GLY A 123 -8.02 -17.79 2.00
CA GLY A 123 -8.31 -18.18 3.36
C GLY A 123 -8.90 -17.05 4.22
N ASP A 124 -9.36 -17.43 5.40
CA ASP A 124 -9.84 -16.54 6.44
C ASP A 124 -8.90 -16.68 7.64
N PHE A 125 -8.13 -15.63 7.92
CA PHE A 125 -7.10 -15.65 8.96
C PHE A 125 -7.54 -15.01 10.27
N GLY A 126 -8.83 -14.67 10.39
CA GLY A 126 -9.37 -14.08 11.61
C GLY A 126 -8.88 -12.67 11.89
N ALA A 127 -8.78 -11.84 10.86
CA ALA A 127 -8.30 -10.46 10.97
C ALA A 127 -9.16 -9.61 11.91
N ASP A 128 -8.55 -8.59 12.49
CA ASP A 128 -9.23 -7.52 13.24
C ASP A 128 -9.14 -6.16 12.54
N LYS A 129 -8.37 -6.06 11.46
CA LYS A 129 -8.26 -4.90 10.60
C LYS A 129 -8.60 -5.29 9.16
N PHE A 130 -9.27 -4.40 8.42
CA PHE A 130 -9.81 -4.71 7.11
C PHE A 130 -9.56 -3.59 6.10
N PHE A 131 -9.52 -3.97 4.83
CA PHE A 131 -9.53 -3.07 3.69
C PHE A 131 -10.61 -3.54 2.71
N HIS A 132 -11.55 -2.66 2.41
CA HIS A 132 -12.60 -2.89 1.43
C HIS A 132 -12.69 -1.70 0.49
N PHE A 133 -13.03 -1.94 -0.76
CA PHE A 133 -13.28 -0.90 -1.75
C PHE A 133 -14.43 -1.31 -2.67
N ASP A 134 -15.06 -0.31 -3.27
CA ASP A 134 -16.13 -0.54 -4.24
C ASP A 134 -15.53 -0.90 -5.60
N GLU A 135 -15.57 -2.18 -5.95
CA GLU A 135 -15.00 -2.68 -7.21
C GLU A 135 -15.65 -2.07 -8.45
N ASP A 136 -16.90 -1.59 -8.34
CA ASP A 136 -17.58 -0.93 -9.46
C ASP A 136 -16.95 0.41 -9.83
N MET A 137 -16.22 1.02 -8.91
CA MET A 137 -15.50 2.27 -9.16
C MET A 137 -14.13 2.07 -9.80
N TYR A 138 -13.71 0.83 -9.95
CA TYR A 138 -12.40 0.48 -10.46
C TYR A 138 -12.51 -0.52 -11.61
N GLU A 139 -11.55 -0.48 -12.49
CA GLU A 139 -11.37 -1.47 -13.55
C GLU A 139 -10.22 -2.41 -13.19
N LEU A 140 -10.45 -3.71 -13.27
CA LEU A 140 -9.39 -4.70 -13.11
C LEU A 140 -8.52 -4.69 -14.37
N THR A 141 -7.27 -4.24 -14.25
CA THR A 141 -6.34 -4.07 -15.37
C THR A 141 -5.27 -5.15 -15.45
N TYR A 142 -5.06 -5.88 -14.35
CA TYR A 142 -4.06 -6.95 -14.32
C TYR A 142 -4.49 -8.04 -13.33
N ARG A 143 -4.22 -9.29 -13.73
CA ARG A 143 -4.42 -10.48 -12.91
C ARG A 143 -3.29 -11.47 -13.18
N SER A 144 -2.55 -11.85 -12.15
CA SER A 144 -1.44 -12.78 -12.28
C SER A 144 -1.87 -14.24 -12.45
N GLY A 145 -3.08 -14.59 -12.01
CA GLY A 145 -3.46 -15.97 -11.75
C GLY A 145 -2.93 -16.46 -10.39
N ILE A 146 -3.41 -17.62 -9.96
CA ILE A 146 -3.09 -18.18 -8.66
C ILE A 146 -1.62 -18.56 -8.58
N GLN A 147 -0.96 -18.10 -7.51
CA GLN A 147 0.43 -18.42 -7.19
C GLN A 147 0.52 -19.08 -5.83
N LYS A 148 1.62 -19.75 -5.58
CA LYS A 148 1.91 -20.42 -4.31
C LYS A 148 3.30 -20.04 -3.84
N ASP A 149 3.41 -19.66 -2.58
CA ASP A 149 4.67 -19.41 -1.92
C ASP A 149 4.52 -19.59 -0.41
N ASN A 150 5.49 -20.22 0.21
CA ASN A 150 5.55 -20.46 1.66
C ASN A 150 4.26 -21.09 2.24
N GLY A 151 3.59 -21.96 1.48
CA GLY A 151 2.37 -22.65 1.92
C GLY A 151 1.08 -21.83 1.74
N TYR A 152 1.15 -20.65 1.16
CA TYR A 152 -0.01 -19.80 0.87
C TYR A 152 -0.34 -19.80 -0.61
N GLU A 153 -1.63 -19.75 -0.92
CA GLU A 153 -2.13 -19.46 -2.26
C GLU A 153 -2.60 -18.03 -2.32
N PHE A 154 -2.24 -17.31 -3.38
CA PHE A 154 -2.58 -15.90 -3.54
C PHE A 154 -2.59 -15.52 -5.01
N GLU A 155 -3.11 -14.33 -5.29
CA GLU A 155 -3.15 -13.75 -6.63
C GLU A 155 -2.82 -12.27 -6.56
N PHE A 156 -2.03 -11.77 -7.52
CA PHE A 156 -1.78 -10.35 -7.68
C PHE A 156 -2.80 -9.73 -8.62
N LEU A 157 -3.44 -8.66 -8.19
CA LEU A 157 -4.44 -7.92 -8.93
C LEU A 157 -4.08 -6.44 -8.97
N GLU A 158 -4.37 -5.78 -10.09
CA GLU A 158 -4.23 -4.33 -10.20
C GLU A 158 -5.55 -3.74 -10.68
N TYR A 159 -5.99 -2.69 -10.01
CA TYR A 159 -7.21 -1.95 -10.32
C TYR A 159 -6.87 -0.50 -10.61
N CYS A 160 -7.49 0.08 -11.62
CA CYS A 160 -7.41 1.51 -11.90
C CYS A 160 -8.78 2.15 -11.75
N VAL A 161 -8.83 3.38 -11.22
CA VAL A 161 -10.08 4.13 -11.10
C VAL A 161 -10.70 4.35 -12.49
N ARG A 162 -12.04 4.23 -12.58
CA ARG A 162 -12.78 4.41 -13.84
C ARG A 162 -12.88 5.87 -14.26
#